data_2557a5b92c172699a7aa9a3237d8b24f
#
_entry.id   2557a5b92c172699a7aa9a3237d8b24f
#
_cell.length_a   1.000
_cell.length_b   1.000
_cell.length_c   1.000
_cell.angle_alpha   90.00
_cell.angle_beta   90.00
_cell.angle_gamma   90.00
#
_symmetry.space_group_name_H-M   'P 1'
#
loop_
_entity.id
_entity.type
_entity.pdbx_description
1 polymer ?
#
loop_
_entity_poly.entity_id
_entity_poly.type
_entity_poly.pdbx_seq_one_letter_code
_entity_poly.pdbx_strand_id
1 'polypeptide(L)'
;LXQLLGTSKTVDFTIDEGMAWREDREMEXLELASTSGLCAQVFHFGYDLVQPFLGEDHVSVVIEANVRYLSPIRVGEAVAVGVKVIGVVENKIKLRGXVMKGETKILEVEFVRAVISRNYLRRAALEKTT
;
A
#
# COMPACT_ATOMS: atom_id res chain seq x y z
N LEU A 1 3.52 5.88 -19.23
CA LEU A 1 3.53 5.00 -18.06
C LEU A 1 4.40 3.73 -18.19
N UNK A 2 4.67 3.40 -19.17
CA UNK A 2 5.41 2.33 -19.39
C UNK A 2 6.71 2.31 -18.78
N GLN A 3 7.26 3.46 -18.75
CA GLN A 3 8.57 3.53 -18.08
C GLN A 3 8.49 3.17 -16.59
N LEU A 4 7.30 3.08 -16.05
CA LEU A 4 7.14 2.62 -14.68
C LEU A 4 7.48 1.16 -14.49
N LEU A 5 7.32 0.37 -15.53
CA LEU A 5 7.48 -1.08 -15.40
C LEU A 5 8.87 -1.43 -14.86
N GLY A 6 8.91 -2.22 -13.81
CA GLY A 6 10.14 -2.64 -13.18
C GLY A 6 10.71 -1.70 -12.15
N THR A 7 10.15 -0.50 -12.00
CA THR A 7 10.63 0.40 -10.94
C THR A 7 10.27 -0.18 -9.58
N SER A 8 11.10 0.12 -8.58
CA SER A 8 10.89 -0.42 -7.25
C SER A 8 11.43 0.54 -6.20
N LYS A 9 11.03 0.29 -4.97
CA LYS A 9 11.44 1.12 -3.84
C LYS A 9 11.45 0.24 -2.60
N THR A 10 12.46 0.41 -1.75
CA THR A 10 12.52 -0.29 -0.47
C THR A 10 12.70 0.74 0.63
N VAL A 11 11.91 0.64 1.68
CA VAL A 11 11.91 1.61 2.76
C VAL A 11 12.01 0.86 4.08
N ASP A 12 12.93 1.29 4.95
CA ASP A 12 12.98 0.80 6.32
C ASP A 12 11.91 1.51 7.13
N PHE A 13 11.20 0.77 7.95
CA PHE A 13 10.02 1.28 8.61
C PHE A 13 9.85 0.60 9.96
N THR A 14 9.43 1.37 10.98
CA THR A 14 9.12 0.81 12.29
C THR A 14 7.61 0.80 12.46
N ILE A 15 7.07 -0.37 12.84
CA ILE A 15 5.62 -0.52 13.04
C ILE A 15 5.19 0.41 14.16
N ASP A 16 4.30 1.35 13.87
CA ASP A 16 3.90 2.30 14.90
C ASP A 16 2.58 1.91 15.56
N GLU A 17 2.30 2.57 16.66
CA GLU A 17 1.18 2.23 17.52
C GLU A 17 -0.16 2.39 16.82
N GLY A 18 -0.24 3.30 15.86
CA GLY A 18 -1.48 3.49 15.10
C GLY A 18 -1.85 2.31 14.23
N MET A 19 -0.90 1.39 14.03
CA MET A 19 -1.13 0.20 13.21
C MET A 19 -1.57 -1.00 14.03
N ALA A 20 -1.71 -0.87 15.35
CA ALA A 20 -2.03 -2.01 16.21
C ALA A 20 -3.43 -2.53 15.93
N TRP A 21 -3.54 -3.86 15.99
CA TRP A 21 -4.83 -4.53 15.84
C TRP A 21 -5.60 -4.48 17.15
N ARG A 22 -6.80 -3.96 17.14
CA ARG A 22 -7.56 -3.74 18.35
C ARG A 22 -8.98 -4.28 18.30
N GLU A 23 -9.22 -5.29 17.49
CA GLU A 23 -10.58 -5.84 17.38
C GLU A 23 -10.94 -6.78 18.50
N ASP A 24 -9.94 -7.33 19.21
CA ASP A 24 -10.17 -8.27 20.28
C ASP A 24 -9.51 -7.72 21.54
N ARG A 25 -10.30 -7.51 22.58
CA ARG A 25 -9.79 -6.87 23.78
C ARG A 25 -8.65 -7.66 24.42
N GLU A 26 -8.80 -8.97 24.50
CA GLU A 26 -7.80 -9.81 25.15
C GLU A 26 -6.49 -9.82 24.36
N MET A 27 -6.59 -9.77 23.04
CA MET A 27 -5.42 -9.86 22.19
C MET A 27 -4.70 -8.53 22.02
N GLU A 28 -5.34 -7.43 22.41
CA GLU A 28 -4.70 -6.12 22.26
C GLU A 28 -3.34 -6.03 22.95
N UNK A 29 -3.21 -6.67 23.74
CA UNK A 29 -2.11 -6.67 24.49
C UNK A 29 -0.93 -7.18 23.87
N LEU A 30 -1.18 -7.91 23.01
CA LEU A 30 -0.06 -8.42 22.24
C LEU A 30 0.53 -7.36 21.32
N GLU A 31 -0.22 -6.32 21.02
CA GLU A 31 0.22 -5.22 20.17
C GLU A 31 0.63 -5.68 18.77
N LEU A 32 -0.16 -6.57 18.22
CA LEU A 32 0.09 -7.06 16.85
C LEU A 32 -0.30 -6.00 15.83
N ALA A 33 0.47 -5.90 14.76
CA ALA A 33 0.10 -5.02 13.66
C ALA A 33 -1.11 -5.60 12.94
N SER A 34 -2.07 -4.72 12.61
CA SER A 34 -3.25 -5.13 11.86
C SER A 34 -2.92 -5.31 10.38
N THR A 35 -3.71 -6.14 9.73
CA THR A 35 -3.60 -6.29 8.28
C THR A 35 -3.80 -4.94 7.59
N SER A 36 -4.84 -4.21 7.99
CA SER A 36 -5.13 -2.93 7.35
C SER A 36 -4.02 -1.91 7.57
N GLY A 37 -3.42 -1.90 8.76
CA GLY A 37 -2.31 -0.97 9.01
C GLY A 37 -1.10 -1.25 8.16
N LEU A 38 -0.75 -2.54 8.03
CA LEU A 38 0.39 -2.92 7.19
C LEU A 38 0.10 -2.60 5.72
N CYS A 39 -1.11 -2.93 5.27
CA CYS A 39 -1.46 -2.66 3.87
C CYS A 39 -1.44 -1.17 3.58
N ALA A 40 -1.91 -0.34 4.51
CA ALA A 40 -1.92 1.10 4.29
C ALA A 40 -0.50 1.61 4.03
N GLN A 41 0.48 1.08 4.76
CA GLN A 41 1.86 1.50 4.52
C GLN A 41 2.38 1.05 3.16
N VAL A 42 2.09 -0.19 2.79
CA VAL A 42 2.52 -0.68 1.48
C VAL A 42 1.86 0.14 0.37
N PHE A 43 0.57 0.40 0.50
CA PHE A 43 -0.15 1.20 -0.49
C PHE A 43 0.44 2.59 -0.59
N HIS A 44 0.77 3.20 0.55
CA HIS A 44 1.34 4.54 0.57
C HIS A 44 2.71 4.57 -0.14
N PHE A 45 3.55 3.58 0.12
CA PHE A 45 4.84 3.55 -0.56
C PHE A 45 4.68 3.31 -2.06
N GLY A 46 3.63 2.58 -2.44
CA GLY A 46 3.28 2.45 -3.85
C GLY A 46 2.87 3.78 -4.46
N TYR A 47 2.11 4.57 -3.70
CA TYR A 47 1.75 5.92 -4.14
C TYR A 47 3.01 6.74 -4.39
N ASP A 48 3.93 6.72 -3.42
CA ASP A 48 5.18 7.49 -3.55
C ASP A 48 5.98 7.06 -4.76
N LEU A 49 5.99 5.76 -5.06
CA LEU A 49 6.74 5.25 -6.20
C LEU A 49 6.15 5.73 -7.52
N VAL A 50 4.84 5.76 -7.61
CA VAL A 50 4.13 6.01 -8.88
C VAL A 50 3.96 7.50 -9.17
N GLN A 51 3.67 8.29 -8.12
CA GLN A 51 3.22 9.68 -8.33
C GLN A 51 4.20 10.53 -9.15
N PRO A 52 5.53 10.41 -8.96
CA PRO A 52 6.44 11.24 -9.77
C PRO A 52 6.34 11.02 -11.28
N PHE A 53 5.77 9.89 -11.71
CA PHE A 53 5.63 9.60 -13.14
C PHE A 53 4.32 10.09 -13.71
N LEU A 54 3.44 10.66 -12.91
CA LEU A 54 2.14 11.14 -13.36
C LEU A 54 2.19 12.64 -13.58
N GLY A 55 1.34 13.13 -14.45
CA GLY A 55 1.19 14.57 -14.61
C GLY A 55 0.50 15.17 -13.40
N GLU A 56 0.61 16.50 -13.26
CA GLU A 56 0.03 17.21 -12.12
C GLU A 56 -1.48 17.04 -12.02
N ASP A 57 -2.12 16.76 -13.14
CA ASP A 57 -3.57 16.64 -13.16
C ASP A 57 -4.07 15.26 -12.77
N HIS A 58 -3.18 14.35 -12.43
CA HIS A 58 -3.56 12.96 -12.21
C HIS A 58 -3.04 12.47 -10.87
N VAL A 59 -3.79 11.52 -10.31
CA VAL A 59 -3.39 10.77 -9.11
C VAL A 59 -3.66 9.31 -9.37
N SER A 60 -3.14 8.45 -8.50
CA SER A 60 -3.50 7.04 -8.57
C SER A 60 -4.18 6.64 -7.27
N VAL A 61 -5.15 5.76 -7.39
CA VAL A 61 -5.89 5.23 -6.25
C VAL A 61 -5.88 3.71 -6.33
N VAL A 62 -5.85 3.06 -5.18
CA VAL A 62 -5.91 1.59 -5.14
C VAL A 62 -7.35 1.16 -5.41
N ILE A 63 -7.53 0.29 -6.41
CA ILE A 63 -8.85 -0.21 -6.76
C ILE A 63 -9.01 -1.71 -6.52
N GLU A 64 -7.91 -2.40 -6.24
CA GLU A 64 -7.95 -3.85 -6.09
C GLU A 64 -6.73 -4.28 -5.31
N ALA A 65 -6.90 -5.26 -4.41
CA ALA A 65 -5.76 -5.78 -3.67
C ALA A 65 -6.02 -7.23 -3.29
N ASN A 66 -4.95 -8.01 -3.32
CA ASN A 66 -4.96 -9.39 -2.88
C ASN A 66 -3.88 -9.53 -1.82
N VAL A 67 -4.27 -9.80 -0.58
CA VAL A 67 -3.40 -9.69 0.57
C VAL A 67 -3.21 -11.05 1.22
N ARG A 68 -1.96 -11.35 1.61
CA ARG A 68 -1.66 -12.51 2.43
C ARG A 68 -0.82 -12.06 3.62
N TYR A 69 -1.35 -12.19 4.82
CA TYR A 69 -0.65 -11.87 6.06
C TYR A 69 -0.10 -13.18 6.59
N LEU A 70 1.20 -13.35 6.51
CA LEU A 70 1.83 -14.66 6.65
C LEU A 70 2.42 -14.91 8.03
N SER A 71 2.80 -13.86 8.75
CA SER A 71 3.46 -14.01 10.03
C SER A 71 3.20 -12.79 10.88
N PRO A 72 2.77 -12.94 12.14
CA PRO A 72 2.46 -11.76 12.94
C PRO A 72 3.70 -10.94 13.27
N ILE A 73 3.49 -9.65 13.45
CA ILE A 73 4.56 -8.75 13.85
C ILE A 73 3.97 -7.73 14.82
N ARG A 74 4.81 -7.22 15.72
CA ARG A 74 4.35 -6.36 16.80
C ARG A 74 4.75 -4.91 16.56
N VAL A 75 3.97 -4.03 17.17
CA VAL A 75 4.32 -2.61 17.25
C VAL A 75 5.73 -2.47 17.82
N GLY A 76 6.51 -1.57 17.26
CA GLY A 76 7.88 -1.31 17.67
C GLY A 76 8.92 -2.08 16.90
N GLU A 77 8.53 -3.10 16.14
CA GLU A 77 9.51 -3.86 15.38
C GLU A 77 9.84 -3.15 14.08
N ALA A 78 11.08 -3.32 13.64
CA ALA A 78 11.57 -2.73 12.40
C ALA A 78 11.41 -3.72 11.26
N VAL A 79 10.93 -3.24 10.12
CA VAL A 79 10.72 -4.05 8.93
C VAL A 79 11.26 -3.31 7.71
N ALA A 80 11.43 -4.04 6.63
CA ALA A 80 11.69 -3.46 5.32
C ALA A 80 10.44 -3.65 4.47
N VAL A 81 9.99 -2.56 3.86
CA VAL A 81 8.83 -2.59 2.97
C VAL A 81 9.32 -2.36 1.56
N GLY A 82 9.07 -3.32 0.69
CA GLY A 82 9.43 -3.18 -0.73
C GLY A 82 8.19 -3.12 -1.59
N VAL A 83 8.22 -2.26 -2.61
CA VAL A 83 7.16 -2.24 -3.61
C VAL A 83 7.80 -2.19 -4.99
N LYS A 84 7.16 -2.83 -5.94
CA LYS A 84 7.67 -2.92 -7.31
C LYS A 84 6.49 -2.90 -8.28
N VAL A 85 6.66 -2.17 -9.37
CA VAL A 85 5.67 -2.16 -10.45
C VAL A 85 5.90 -3.40 -11.31
N ILE A 86 4.90 -4.25 -11.43
CA ILE A 86 5.01 -5.50 -12.17
C ILE A 86 4.15 -5.54 -13.43
N GLY A 87 3.30 -4.53 -13.64
CA GLY A 87 2.51 -4.48 -14.86
C GLY A 87 1.91 -3.11 -15.07
N VAL A 88 1.76 -2.74 -16.32
CA VAL A 88 1.10 -1.50 -16.69
C VAL A 88 0.20 -1.80 -17.89
N VAL A 89 -1.10 -1.59 -17.74
CA VAL A 89 -2.06 -1.80 -18.80
C VAL A 89 -3.00 -0.61 -18.82
N GLU A 90 -2.90 0.19 -19.86
CA GLU A 90 -3.71 1.39 -19.99
C GLU A 90 -3.49 2.29 -18.78
N ASN A 91 -4.54 2.65 -18.06
CA ASN A 91 -4.38 3.51 -16.87
C ASN A 91 -4.24 2.72 -15.57
N LYS A 92 -3.98 1.42 -15.65
CA LYS A 92 -3.87 0.59 -14.46
C LYS A 92 -2.43 0.13 -14.26
N ILE A 93 -1.97 0.26 -13.04
CA ILE A 93 -0.61 -0.08 -12.65
C ILE A 93 -0.71 -1.16 -11.59
N LYS A 94 -0.11 -2.31 -11.87
CA LYS A 94 -0.09 -3.42 -10.93
C LYS A 94 1.23 -3.41 -10.17
N LEU A 95 1.15 -3.51 -8.84
CA LEU A 95 2.30 -3.50 -7.97
C LEU A 95 2.30 -4.73 -7.09
N ARG A 96 3.50 -5.10 -6.63
CA ARG A 96 3.68 -6.13 -5.61
C ARG A 96 4.43 -5.50 -4.45
N GLY A 97 3.96 -5.81 -3.25
CA GLY A 97 4.63 -5.33 -2.06
C GLY A 97 4.93 -6.45 -1.09
N UNK A 98 5.86 -6.30 -0.26
CA UNK A 98 6.22 -7.18 0.66
C UNK A 98 6.59 -6.49 1.88
N VAL A 99 6.40 -7.03 2.97
CA VAL A 99 6.91 -6.56 4.26
C VAL A 99 7.78 -7.66 4.84
N MET A 100 9.03 -7.34 5.13
CA MET A 100 10.00 -8.33 5.58
C MET A 100 10.56 -7.95 6.95
N LYS A 101 10.65 -8.93 7.84
CA LYS A 101 11.41 -8.83 9.07
C LYS A 101 12.62 -9.75 8.91
N GLY A 102 13.77 -9.16 8.56
CA GLY A 102 14.91 -10.00 8.19
C GLY A 102 14.54 -10.87 7.00
N GLU A 103 14.67 -12.17 7.15
CA GLU A 103 14.36 -13.10 6.07
C GLU A 103 12.93 -13.63 6.16
N THR A 104 12.17 -13.20 7.16
CA THR A 104 10.80 -13.66 7.33
C THR A 104 9.85 -12.73 6.59
N LYS A 105 9.04 -13.32 5.71
CA LYS A 105 8.01 -12.54 5.02
C LYS A 105 6.81 -12.39 5.94
N ILE A 106 6.48 -11.17 6.28
CA ILE A 106 5.36 -10.87 7.16
C ILE A 106 4.07 -10.77 6.37
N LEU A 107 4.12 -10.07 5.25
CA LEU A 107 2.92 -9.80 4.46
C LEU A 107 3.35 -9.64 3.01
N GLU A 108 2.50 -10.10 2.11
CA GLU A 108 2.68 -9.81 0.70
C GLU A 108 1.34 -9.40 0.12
N VAL A 109 1.39 -8.51 -0.84
CA VAL A 109 0.17 -7.99 -1.44
C VAL A 109 0.43 -7.66 -2.89
N GLU A 110 -0.49 -8.04 -3.76
CA GLU A 110 -0.53 -7.54 -5.13
C GLU A 110 -1.71 -6.59 -5.22
N PHE A 111 -1.49 -5.43 -5.78
CA PHE A 111 -2.55 -4.43 -5.85
C PHE A 111 -2.46 -3.63 -7.12
N VAL A 112 -3.59 -3.04 -7.49
CA VAL A 112 -3.72 -2.28 -8.72
C VAL A 112 -4.07 -0.85 -8.36
N ARG A 113 -3.34 0.09 -8.93
CA ARG A 113 -3.66 1.51 -8.84
C ARG A 113 -4.18 1.96 -10.19
N ALA A 114 -5.29 2.69 -10.17
CA ALA A 114 -5.82 3.31 -11.38
C ALA A 114 -5.41 4.77 -11.39
N VAL A 115 -4.89 5.22 -12.54
CA VAL A 115 -4.52 6.62 -12.73
C VAL A 115 -5.76 7.37 -13.19
N ILE A 116 -6.13 8.40 -12.45
CA ILE A 116 -7.40 9.10 -12.64
C ILE A 116 -7.16 10.60 -12.59
N SER A 117 -7.91 11.35 -13.40
CA SER A 117 -7.77 12.80 -13.35
C SER A 117 -8.34 13.35 -12.04
N ARG A 118 -7.68 14.37 -11.52
CA ARG A 118 -8.16 15.02 -10.29
C ARG A 118 -9.54 15.62 -10.49
N ASN A 119 -9.76 16.21 -11.66
CA ASN A 119 -11.06 16.79 -11.94
C ASN A 119 -12.17 15.75 -11.96
N TYR A 120 -11.87 14.58 -12.53
CA TYR A 120 -12.87 13.51 -12.52
C TYR A 120 -13.23 13.12 -11.09
N LEU A 121 -12.23 12.96 -10.24
CA LEU A 121 -12.49 12.56 -8.85
C LEU A 121 -13.28 13.62 -8.11
N ARG A 122 -12.95 14.90 -8.33
CA ARG A 122 -13.71 15.98 -7.67
C ARG A 122 -15.17 15.94 -8.08
N ARG A 123 -15.42 15.82 -9.38
CA ARG A 123 -16.80 15.80 -9.87
C ARG A 123 -17.55 14.58 -9.36
N ALA A 124 -16.92 13.41 -9.42
CA ALA A 124 -17.58 12.20 -8.97
C ALA A 124 -17.93 12.27 -7.48
N ALA A 125 -17.02 12.78 -6.66
CA ALA A 125 -17.26 12.89 -5.22
C ALA A 125 -18.36 13.89 -4.92
N LEU A 126 -18.32 15.05 -5.57
CA LEU A 126 -19.30 16.10 -5.31
C LEU A 126 -20.68 15.73 -5.83
N GLU A 127 -20.75 15.11 -6.99
CA GLU A 127 -22.04 14.69 -7.54
C GLU A 127 -22.72 13.66 -6.68
N LYS A 128 -21.94 12.78 -6.07
CA LYS A 128 -22.51 11.75 -5.21
C LYS A 128 -23.01 12.29 -3.88
N THR A 129 -22.52 13.45 -3.48
CA THR A 129 -22.94 14.03 -2.19
C THR A 129 -24.13 14.95 -2.35
N THR A 130 -24.56 15.23 -3.55
CA THR A 130 -25.75 16.04 -3.78
C THR A 130 -26.97 15.14 -4.11
#